data_3e0df188149ce64b1dc6b6985aec9cd4
#
_entry.id   3e0df188149ce64b1dc6b6985aec9cd4
#
_cell.length_a   1.000
_cell.length_b   1.000
_cell.length_c   1.000
_cell.angle_alpha   90.00
_cell.angle_beta   90.00
_cell.angle_gamma   90.00
#
_symmetry.space_group_name_H-M   'P 1'
#
loop_
_entity.id
_entity.type
_entity.pdbx_description
1 polymer ?
#
loop_
_entity_poly.entity_id
_entity_poly.type
_entity_poly.pdbx_seq_one_letter_code
_entity_poly.pdbx_strand_id
1 'polypeptide(L)'
;QNALIEALVDSKQKDSFLLGMWALNRDNPYHSYLKVVDAEKLDNKSYHPGGCTPLYDKWVETLSANVTYAQQLRDSGTTVRSIAVVITDGQDYGSRQHTAADCATLAKDLLDSETFVLAMVGLGNHGFKDVAKDMGIPAGAVLEAGDTPSDVRRVFQLVSQSVIRASQAKVNPKSAQNNFFTP
;
A
#
# COMPACT_ATOMS: atom_id res chain seq x y z
N GLN A 1 -5.88 9.34 -4.11
CA GLN A 1 -5.45 9.39 -2.72
C GLN A 1 -6.51 10.09 -1.85
N ASN A 2 -7.02 11.27 -2.20
CA ASN A 2 -8.02 12.00 -1.41
C ASN A 2 -9.31 11.19 -1.18
N ALA A 3 -9.78 10.44 -2.19
CA ALA A 3 -10.92 9.55 -2.06
C ALA A 3 -10.70 8.42 -1.04
N LEU A 4 -9.46 7.94 -0.90
CA LEU A 4 -9.12 6.95 0.13
C LEU A 4 -9.21 7.56 1.52
N ILE A 5 -8.65 8.76 1.74
CA ILE A 5 -8.76 9.47 3.01
C ILE A 5 -10.23 9.70 3.37
N GLU A 6 -11.04 10.22 2.44
CA GLU A 6 -12.46 10.43 2.66
C GLU A 6 -13.19 9.15 3.08
N ALA A 7 -12.98 8.06 2.34
CA ALA A 7 -13.62 6.78 2.66
C ALA A 7 -13.20 6.21 4.02
N LEU A 8 -11.95 6.40 4.43
CA LEU A 8 -11.47 5.97 5.75
C LEU A 8 -12.03 6.85 6.87
N VAL A 9 -12.10 8.18 6.67
CA VAL A 9 -12.70 9.13 7.62
C VAL A 9 -14.20 8.85 7.82
N ASP A 10 -14.91 8.52 6.75
CA ASP A 10 -16.33 8.19 6.80
C ASP A 10 -16.61 6.79 7.36
N SER A 11 -15.58 5.96 7.52
CA SER A 11 -15.74 4.62 8.06
C SER A 11 -16.04 4.64 9.55
N LYS A 12 -16.75 3.59 10.02
CA LYS A 12 -17.02 3.40 11.47
C LYS A 12 -15.76 3.16 12.32
N GLN A 13 -14.61 2.96 11.66
CA GLN A 13 -13.34 2.62 12.31
C GLN A 13 -12.29 3.73 12.14
N LYS A 14 -12.70 4.94 11.77
CA LYS A 14 -11.80 6.08 11.51
C LYS A 14 -10.76 6.31 12.61
N ASP A 15 -11.14 6.13 13.87
CA ASP A 15 -10.25 6.35 15.01
C ASP A 15 -9.19 5.24 15.19
N SER A 16 -9.33 4.13 14.47
CA SER A 16 -8.41 2.99 14.49
C SER A 16 -7.44 2.98 13.30
N PHE A 17 -7.56 3.94 12.37
CA PHE A 17 -6.66 4.02 11.22
C PHE A 17 -5.53 5.01 11.45
N LEU A 18 -4.32 4.53 11.18
CA LEU A 18 -3.13 5.36 11.01
C LEU A 18 -2.68 5.28 9.54
N LEU A 19 -2.41 6.43 8.95
CA LEU A 19 -2.00 6.55 7.55
C LEU A 19 -0.52 6.89 7.43
N GLY A 20 0.22 6.04 6.74
CA GLY A 20 1.53 6.34 6.19
C GLY A 20 1.43 6.44 4.66
N MET A 21 2.07 7.42 4.05
CA MET A 21 2.04 7.63 2.61
C MET A 21 3.38 8.14 2.08
N TRP A 22 3.93 7.42 1.13
CA TRP A 22 5.18 7.73 0.44
C TRP A 22 4.92 7.90 -1.05
N ALA A 23 5.68 8.78 -1.70
CA ALA A 23 5.80 8.77 -3.15
C ALA A 23 7.07 8.02 -3.55
N LEU A 24 7.03 7.30 -4.68
CA LEU A 24 8.14 6.49 -5.17
C LEU A 24 9.39 7.34 -5.48
N ASN A 25 9.20 8.59 -5.86
CA ASN A 25 10.24 9.52 -6.28
C ASN A 25 10.65 10.57 -5.24
N ARG A 26 10.31 10.37 -3.95
CA ARG A 26 10.63 11.32 -2.87
C ARG A 26 11.24 10.61 -1.67
N ASP A 27 12.17 11.30 -1.01
CA ASP A 27 12.81 10.78 0.21
C ASP A 27 11.88 10.87 1.42
N ASN A 28 11.14 11.96 1.57
CA ASN A 28 10.25 12.16 2.71
C ASN A 28 8.82 11.72 2.42
N PRO A 29 8.14 11.08 3.38
CA PRO A 29 6.73 10.73 3.25
C PRO A 29 5.84 11.98 3.18
N TYR A 30 4.69 11.85 2.52
CA TYR A 30 3.61 12.83 2.63
C TYR A 30 2.92 12.74 3.99
N HIS A 31 2.74 11.52 4.50
CA HIS A 31 2.18 11.24 5.81
C HIS A 31 3.01 10.17 6.52
N SER A 32 3.31 10.38 7.78
CA SER A 32 4.08 9.45 8.62
C SER A 32 3.23 8.97 9.79
N TYR A 33 2.37 7.97 9.53
CA TYR A 33 1.54 7.27 10.52
C TYR A 33 0.67 8.18 11.41
N LEU A 34 0.05 9.17 10.82
CA LEU A 34 -0.90 10.04 11.52
C LEU A 34 -2.33 9.46 11.47
N LYS A 35 -3.18 9.91 12.36
CA LYS A 35 -4.60 9.54 12.32
C LYS A 35 -5.20 9.99 10.99
N VAL A 36 -6.03 9.14 10.40
CA VAL A 36 -6.61 9.43 9.08
C VAL A 36 -7.44 10.72 9.06
N VAL A 37 -8.02 11.09 10.21
CA VAL A 37 -8.78 12.34 10.35
C VAL A 37 -7.90 13.61 10.28
N ASP A 38 -6.60 13.46 10.55
CA ASP A 38 -5.60 14.54 10.51
C ASP A 38 -4.82 14.55 9.18
N ALA A 39 -5.14 13.61 8.26
CA ALA A 39 -4.44 13.49 7.00
C ALA A 39 -4.85 14.60 6.03
N GLU A 40 -3.88 15.40 5.62
CA GLU A 40 -4.09 16.45 4.63
C GLU A 40 -4.30 15.83 3.24
N LYS A 41 -5.25 16.40 2.50
CA LYS A 41 -5.48 16.04 1.11
C LYS A 41 -4.38 16.62 0.22
N LEU A 42 -3.92 15.85 -0.75
CA LEU A 42 -3.00 16.35 -1.76
C LEU A 42 -3.74 17.23 -2.77
N ASP A 43 -3.07 18.30 -3.16
CA ASP A 43 -3.49 19.23 -4.20
C ASP A 43 -2.35 19.48 -5.22
N ASN A 44 -2.58 20.35 -6.18
CA ASN A 44 -1.59 20.70 -7.19
C ASN A 44 -0.35 21.43 -6.64
N LYS A 45 -0.37 21.88 -5.39
CA LYS A 45 0.77 22.53 -4.74
C LYS A 45 1.59 21.55 -3.92
N SER A 46 0.96 20.53 -3.36
CA SER A 46 1.59 19.52 -2.51
C SER A 46 2.02 18.27 -3.29
N TYR A 47 1.35 17.93 -4.38
CA TYR A 47 1.67 16.76 -5.21
C TYR A 47 2.48 17.16 -6.45
N HIS A 48 3.67 16.61 -6.58
CA HIS A 48 4.58 16.85 -7.70
C HIS A 48 4.86 15.51 -8.40
N PRO A 49 4.15 15.20 -9.50
CA PRO A 49 4.42 13.99 -10.28
C PRO A 49 5.72 14.11 -11.07
N GLY A 50 6.34 12.97 -11.38
CA GLY A 50 7.54 12.88 -12.21
C GLY A 50 8.75 12.32 -11.46
N GLY A 51 9.84 12.13 -12.17
CA GLY A 51 11.08 11.53 -11.66
C GLY A 51 11.22 10.04 -12.01
N CYS A 52 12.20 9.38 -11.39
CA CYS A 52 12.41 7.93 -11.51
C CYS A 52 11.38 7.17 -10.65
N THR A 53 11.27 5.87 -10.94
CA THR A 53 10.40 4.94 -10.19
C THR A 53 11.27 3.89 -9.48
N PRO A 54 12.03 4.22 -8.42
CA PRO A 54 12.83 3.25 -7.66
C PRO A 54 11.89 2.36 -6.82
N LEU A 55 11.13 1.51 -7.50
CA LEU A 55 10.02 0.75 -6.94
C LEU A 55 10.49 -0.18 -5.82
N TYR A 56 11.57 -0.93 -6.06
CA TYR A 56 12.07 -1.91 -5.08
C TYR A 56 12.65 -1.23 -3.84
N ASP A 57 13.47 -0.19 -4.04
CA ASP A 57 14.05 0.57 -2.92
C ASP A 57 12.96 1.18 -2.05
N LYS A 58 11.98 1.84 -2.67
CA LYS A 58 10.87 2.49 -1.94
C LYS A 58 9.92 1.49 -1.30
N TRP A 59 9.70 0.33 -1.92
CA TRP A 59 8.88 -0.71 -1.32
C TRP A 59 9.52 -1.27 -0.05
N VAL A 60 10.80 -1.62 -0.11
CA VAL A 60 11.53 -2.11 1.07
C VAL A 60 11.62 -1.04 2.16
N GLU A 61 11.95 0.22 1.81
CA GLU A 61 11.97 1.34 2.75
C GLU A 61 10.62 1.52 3.46
N THR A 62 9.53 1.55 2.70
CA THR A 62 8.17 1.76 3.23
C THR A 62 7.74 0.60 4.12
N LEU A 63 8.00 -0.66 3.72
CA LEU A 63 7.67 -1.82 4.53
C LEU A 63 8.50 -1.87 5.81
N SER A 64 9.79 -1.55 5.75
CA SER A 64 10.68 -1.52 6.92
C SER A 64 10.24 -0.45 7.94
N ALA A 65 9.87 0.74 7.46
CA ALA A 65 9.31 1.79 8.31
C ALA A 65 7.99 1.34 8.96
N ASN A 66 7.12 0.65 8.20
CA ASN A 66 5.86 0.13 8.72
C ASN A 66 6.09 -0.94 9.79
N VAL A 67 7.00 -1.88 9.56
CA VAL A 67 7.38 -2.92 10.55
C VAL A 67 7.84 -2.27 11.85
N THR A 68 8.76 -1.32 11.76
CA THR A 68 9.30 -0.62 12.93
C THR A 68 8.19 0.08 13.73
N TYR A 69 7.33 0.83 13.06
CA TYR A 69 6.25 1.55 13.71
C TYR A 69 5.19 0.60 14.29
N ALA A 70 4.81 -0.43 13.55
CA ALA A 70 3.87 -1.46 14.03
C ALA A 70 4.41 -2.19 15.27
N GLN A 71 5.72 -2.43 15.34
CA GLN A 71 6.34 -3.04 16.51
C GLN A 71 6.27 -2.10 17.74
N GLN A 72 6.56 -0.81 17.57
CA GLN A 72 6.41 0.18 18.66
C GLN A 72 4.99 0.20 19.24
N LEU A 73 3.98 0.11 18.38
CA LEU A 73 2.59 0.05 18.82
C LEU A 73 2.27 -1.25 19.56
N ARG A 74 2.79 -2.40 19.10
CA ARG A 74 2.63 -3.69 19.79
C ARG A 74 3.31 -3.70 21.16
N ASP A 75 4.49 -3.13 21.25
CA ASP A 75 5.23 -3.01 22.51
C ASP A 75 4.48 -2.13 23.53
N SER A 76 3.66 -1.20 23.06
CA SER A 76 2.73 -0.41 23.89
C SER A 76 1.41 -1.13 24.21
N GLY A 77 1.26 -2.41 23.82
CA GLY A 77 0.06 -3.20 24.06
C GLY A 77 -1.06 -3.05 23.01
N THR A 78 -0.78 -2.37 21.89
CA THR A 78 -1.78 -2.17 20.84
C THR A 78 -1.75 -3.31 19.82
N THR A 79 -2.88 -3.94 19.53
CA THR A 79 -2.98 -4.89 18.43
C THR A 79 -2.97 -4.15 17.10
N VAL A 80 -2.00 -4.47 16.24
CA VAL A 80 -1.81 -3.80 14.94
C VAL A 80 -1.87 -4.79 13.80
N ARG A 81 -2.63 -4.42 12.76
CA ARG A 81 -2.60 -5.05 11.45
C ARG A 81 -2.19 -4.00 10.42
N SER A 82 -1.28 -4.34 9.54
CA SER A 82 -0.76 -3.47 8.50
C SER A 82 -1.32 -3.86 7.14
N ILE A 83 -1.70 -2.85 6.36
CA ILE A 83 -2.09 -3.01 4.96
C ILE A 83 -1.20 -2.07 4.16
N ALA A 84 -0.34 -2.63 3.31
CA ALA A 84 0.53 -1.87 2.43
C ALA A 84 0.09 -2.04 0.98
N VAL A 85 -0.17 -0.94 0.30
CA VAL A 85 -0.59 -0.92 -1.10
C VAL A 85 0.38 -0.05 -1.89
N VAL A 86 1.05 -0.62 -2.89
CA VAL A 86 1.81 0.14 -3.88
C VAL A 86 0.95 0.41 -5.10
N ILE A 87 0.97 1.64 -5.60
CA ILE A 87 0.30 2.06 -6.84
C ILE A 87 1.38 2.65 -7.74
N THR A 88 1.54 2.10 -8.93
CA THR A 88 2.56 2.51 -9.89
C THR A 88 2.03 2.46 -11.32
N ASP A 89 2.52 3.35 -12.16
CA ASP A 89 2.30 3.39 -13.61
C ASP A 89 3.54 2.93 -14.39
N GLY A 90 4.61 2.53 -13.70
CA GLY A 90 5.86 2.07 -14.29
C GLY A 90 6.46 0.87 -13.56
N GLN A 91 7.30 0.14 -14.27
CA GLN A 91 8.18 -0.86 -13.69
C GLN A 91 9.32 -0.18 -12.92
N ASP A 92 10.12 -0.98 -12.23
CA ASP A 92 11.27 -0.43 -11.52
C ASP A 92 12.21 0.30 -12.48
N TYR A 93 12.50 1.54 -12.16
CA TYR A 93 13.51 2.35 -12.84
C TYR A 93 14.23 3.23 -11.84
N GLY A 94 15.41 2.76 -11.46
CA GLY A 94 16.30 3.54 -10.60
C GLY A 94 16.57 2.99 -9.22
N SER A 95 16.03 1.82 -8.85
CA SER A 95 16.45 1.12 -7.63
C SER A 95 17.94 0.75 -7.70
N ARG A 96 18.65 0.94 -6.61
CA ARG A 96 20.10 0.72 -6.50
C ARG A 96 20.50 -0.10 -5.29
N GLN A 97 19.64 -0.21 -4.28
CA GLN A 97 19.92 -0.88 -3.02
C GLN A 97 19.23 -2.23 -2.94
N HIS A 98 18.06 -2.36 -3.55
CA HIS A 98 17.23 -3.55 -3.47
C HIS A 98 16.79 -4.04 -4.84
N THR A 99 16.52 -5.33 -4.90
CA THR A 99 16.04 -6.07 -6.09
C THR A 99 14.63 -6.61 -5.83
N ALA A 100 13.97 -7.14 -6.88
CA ALA A 100 12.71 -7.84 -6.72
C ALA A 100 12.84 -9.03 -5.76
N ALA A 101 13.98 -9.73 -5.74
CA ALA A 101 14.22 -10.85 -4.84
C ALA A 101 14.29 -10.41 -3.36
N ASP A 102 14.85 -9.23 -3.08
CA ASP A 102 14.86 -8.66 -1.73
C ASP A 102 13.43 -8.32 -1.29
N CYS A 103 12.64 -7.72 -2.19
CA CYS A 103 11.21 -7.48 -1.97
C CYS A 103 10.46 -8.77 -1.66
N ALA A 104 10.70 -9.84 -2.42
CA ALA A 104 10.05 -11.15 -2.24
C ALA A 104 10.41 -11.79 -0.89
N THR A 105 11.66 -11.67 -0.48
CA THR A 105 12.12 -12.18 0.82
C THR A 105 11.40 -11.47 1.96
N LEU A 106 11.38 -10.13 1.93
CA LEU A 106 10.66 -9.34 2.93
C LEU A 106 9.15 -9.60 2.90
N ALA A 107 8.55 -9.67 1.71
CA ALA A 107 7.13 -9.97 1.55
C ALA A 107 6.75 -11.32 2.17
N LYS A 108 7.57 -12.36 1.96
CA LYS A 108 7.36 -13.68 2.56
C LYS A 108 7.33 -13.61 4.08
N ASP A 109 8.32 -12.97 4.69
CA ASP A 109 8.41 -12.87 6.15
C ASP A 109 7.22 -12.10 6.76
N LEU A 110 6.79 -11.03 6.08
CA LEU A 110 5.63 -10.24 6.50
C LEU A 110 4.31 -11.00 6.38
N LEU A 111 4.12 -11.73 5.29
CA LEU A 111 2.92 -12.55 5.08
C LEU A 111 2.86 -13.75 6.03
N ASP A 112 4.00 -14.36 6.33
CA ASP A 112 4.09 -15.45 7.30
C ASP A 112 3.77 -14.99 8.73
N SER A 113 3.98 -13.72 9.06
CA SER A 113 3.60 -13.12 10.35
C SER A 113 2.09 -13.02 10.58
N GLU A 114 1.28 -13.17 9.52
CA GLU A 114 -0.19 -13.04 9.51
C GLU A 114 -0.71 -11.69 10.03
N THR A 115 0.13 -10.67 10.08
CA THR A 115 -0.25 -9.32 10.52
C THR A 115 -0.20 -8.29 9.39
N PHE A 116 0.24 -8.70 8.20
CA PHE A 116 0.36 -7.87 7.01
C PHE A 116 -0.55 -8.32 5.88
N VAL A 117 -1.06 -7.35 5.14
CA VAL A 117 -1.63 -7.51 3.79
C VAL A 117 -0.81 -6.66 2.85
N LEU A 118 -0.30 -7.26 1.78
CA LEU A 118 0.50 -6.60 0.75
C LEU A 118 -0.27 -6.61 -0.57
N ALA A 119 -0.42 -5.46 -1.21
CA ALA A 119 -1.14 -5.35 -2.47
C ALA A 119 -0.43 -4.43 -3.47
N MET A 120 -0.67 -4.67 -4.76
CA MET A 120 -0.15 -3.84 -5.85
C MET A 120 -1.28 -3.44 -6.80
N VAL A 121 -1.24 -2.19 -7.23
CA VAL A 121 -2.01 -1.67 -8.34
C VAL A 121 -1.06 -1.21 -9.43
N GLY A 122 -1.16 -1.81 -10.61
CA GLY A 122 -0.49 -1.37 -11.82
C GLY A 122 -1.44 -0.55 -12.72
N LEU A 123 -1.01 0.64 -13.13
CA LEU A 123 -1.75 1.50 -14.04
C LEU A 123 -1.16 1.40 -15.45
N GLY A 124 -2.00 1.22 -16.46
CA GLY A 124 -1.56 0.95 -17.83
C GLY A 124 -1.27 -0.53 -18.11
N ASN A 125 -0.77 -0.83 -19.30
CA ASN A 125 -0.56 -2.22 -19.76
C ASN A 125 0.93 -2.59 -19.74
N HIS A 126 1.51 -2.74 -18.56
CA HIS A 126 2.95 -2.96 -18.39
C HIS A 126 3.33 -4.30 -17.74
N GLY A 127 2.41 -5.27 -17.66
CA GLY A 127 2.69 -6.61 -17.12
C GLY A 127 2.97 -6.62 -15.61
N PHE A 128 2.21 -5.86 -14.84
CA PHE A 128 2.42 -5.71 -13.40
C PHE A 128 2.19 -6.98 -12.59
N LYS A 129 1.47 -7.96 -13.13
CA LYS A 129 1.31 -9.28 -12.48
C LYS A 129 2.62 -10.01 -12.32
N ASP A 130 3.50 -9.92 -13.34
CA ASP A 130 4.83 -10.54 -13.27
C ASP A 130 5.72 -9.77 -12.28
N VAL A 131 5.70 -8.43 -12.33
CA VAL A 131 6.42 -7.58 -11.36
C VAL A 131 5.99 -7.89 -9.93
N ALA A 132 4.68 -7.95 -9.67
CA ALA A 132 4.13 -8.26 -8.34
C ALA A 132 4.53 -9.66 -7.88
N LYS A 133 4.49 -10.65 -8.77
CA LYS A 133 4.94 -12.02 -8.50
C LYS A 133 6.41 -12.05 -8.11
N ASP A 134 7.27 -11.36 -8.86
CA ASP A 134 8.70 -11.30 -8.60
C ASP A 134 9.01 -10.57 -7.28
N MET A 135 8.14 -9.64 -6.85
CA MET A 135 8.21 -8.97 -5.55
C MET A 135 7.53 -9.77 -4.41
N GLY A 136 7.02 -10.96 -4.66
CA GLY A 136 6.37 -11.81 -3.65
C GLY A 136 4.95 -11.38 -3.25
N ILE A 137 4.29 -10.53 -4.05
CA ILE A 137 2.91 -10.11 -3.79
C ILE A 137 1.96 -11.15 -4.36
N PRO A 138 1.05 -11.74 -3.56
CA PRO A 138 0.12 -12.76 -4.01
C PRO A 138 -0.83 -12.29 -5.13
N ALA A 139 -1.10 -13.15 -6.10
CA ALA A 139 -1.89 -12.81 -7.28
C ALA A 139 -3.30 -12.26 -6.95
N GLY A 140 -3.92 -12.72 -5.87
CA GLY A 140 -5.23 -12.22 -5.41
C GLY A 140 -5.20 -10.80 -4.82
N ALA A 141 -4.02 -10.23 -4.64
CA ALA A 141 -3.82 -8.86 -4.16
C ALA A 141 -3.19 -7.95 -5.25
N VAL A 142 -3.27 -8.35 -6.52
CA VAL A 142 -2.79 -7.56 -7.65
C VAL A 142 -3.96 -7.09 -8.49
N LEU A 143 -4.00 -5.79 -8.76
CA LEU A 143 -4.98 -5.16 -9.64
C LEU A 143 -4.25 -4.46 -10.80
N GLU A 144 -4.62 -4.78 -12.03
CA GLU A 144 -4.22 -4.01 -13.21
C GLU A 144 -5.40 -3.19 -13.71
N ALA A 145 -5.19 -1.94 -14.02
CA ALA A 145 -6.20 -1.02 -14.50
C ALA A 145 -5.65 -0.08 -15.58
N GLY A 146 -6.52 0.53 -16.34
CA GLY A 146 -6.13 1.60 -17.25
C GLY A 146 -5.59 2.83 -16.51
N ASP A 147 -4.97 3.73 -17.25
CA ASP A 147 -4.35 4.95 -16.76
C ASP A 147 -5.20 6.22 -16.99
N THR A 148 -6.43 6.04 -17.50
CA THR A 148 -7.33 7.18 -17.65
C THR A 148 -7.78 7.76 -16.31
N PRO A 149 -8.16 9.04 -16.23
CA PRO A 149 -8.66 9.63 -14.99
C PRO A 149 -9.86 8.88 -14.37
N SER A 150 -10.69 8.22 -15.18
CA SER A 150 -11.78 7.38 -14.71
C SER A 150 -11.30 6.07 -14.10
N ASP A 151 -10.31 5.43 -14.71
CA ASP A 151 -9.72 4.20 -14.19
C ASP A 151 -9.01 4.46 -12.86
N VAL A 152 -8.22 5.52 -12.78
CA VAL A 152 -7.54 5.93 -11.54
C VAL A 152 -8.56 6.17 -10.41
N ARG A 153 -9.67 6.88 -10.68
CA ARG A 153 -10.73 7.07 -9.67
C ARG A 153 -11.32 5.75 -9.22
N ARG A 154 -11.62 4.84 -10.16
CA ARG A 154 -12.14 3.50 -9.86
C ARG A 154 -11.16 2.68 -9.02
N VAL A 155 -9.87 2.75 -9.32
CA VAL A 155 -8.80 2.10 -8.53
C VAL A 155 -8.84 2.57 -7.08
N PHE A 156 -8.84 3.88 -6.83
CA PHE A 156 -8.88 4.39 -5.47
C PHE A 156 -10.16 4.02 -4.71
N GLN A 157 -11.30 3.90 -5.39
CA GLN A 157 -12.53 3.38 -4.79
C GLN A 157 -12.40 1.91 -4.39
N LEU A 158 -11.84 1.07 -5.26
CA LEU A 158 -11.60 -0.35 -4.97
C LEU A 158 -10.60 -0.54 -3.84
N VAL A 159 -9.49 0.21 -3.84
CA VAL A 159 -8.51 0.19 -2.75
C VAL A 159 -9.18 0.57 -1.44
N SER A 160 -9.96 1.66 -1.41
CA SER A 160 -10.67 2.11 -0.22
C SER A 160 -11.60 1.05 0.35
N GLN A 161 -12.43 0.44 -0.49
CA GLN A 161 -13.34 -0.64 -0.11
C GLN A 161 -12.59 -1.86 0.41
N SER A 162 -11.47 -2.23 -0.24
CA SER A 162 -10.64 -3.37 0.15
C SER A 162 -9.95 -3.14 1.50
N VAL A 163 -9.42 -1.95 1.74
CA VAL A 163 -8.80 -1.58 3.02
C VAL A 163 -9.84 -1.62 4.15
N ILE A 164 -11.01 -1.02 3.95
CA ILE A 164 -12.08 -1.03 4.95
C ILE A 164 -12.53 -2.47 5.24
N ARG A 165 -12.76 -3.28 4.21
CA ARG A 165 -13.15 -4.67 4.35
C ARG A 165 -12.08 -5.49 5.09
N ALA A 166 -10.81 -5.35 4.71
CA ALA A 166 -9.71 -6.05 5.36
C ALA A 166 -9.53 -5.63 6.83
N SER A 167 -9.80 -4.37 7.17
CA SER A 167 -9.74 -3.87 8.55
C SER A 167 -10.88 -4.40 9.43
N GLN A 168 -12.07 -4.59 8.85
CA GLN A 168 -13.25 -5.10 9.55
C GLN A 168 -13.26 -6.63 9.70
N ALA A 169 -12.51 -7.33 8.86
CA ALA A 169 -12.50 -8.77 8.85
C ALA A 169 -11.93 -9.32 10.16
N LYS A 170 -12.77 -10.00 10.94
CA LYS A 170 -12.32 -10.96 11.96
C LYS A 170 -11.64 -12.18 11.33
N VAL A 171 -11.42 -12.13 10.01
CA VAL A 171 -10.95 -13.19 9.14
C VAL A 171 -9.43 -13.23 9.19
N ASN A 172 -8.89 -14.44 9.14
CA ASN A 172 -7.48 -14.73 8.96
C ASN A 172 -6.86 -13.83 7.86
N PRO A 173 -5.78 -13.10 8.14
CA PRO A 173 -5.07 -12.26 7.18
C PRO A 173 -4.77 -12.93 5.84
N LYS A 174 -4.49 -14.25 5.83
CA LYS A 174 -4.30 -15.04 4.60
C LYS A 174 -5.51 -15.01 3.67
N SER A 175 -6.72 -15.05 4.22
CA SER A 175 -7.94 -14.93 3.40
C SER A 175 -8.11 -13.51 2.85
N ALA A 176 -7.83 -12.48 3.65
CA ALA A 176 -7.84 -11.09 3.21
C ALA A 176 -6.76 -10.83 2.13
N GLN A 177 -5.59 -11.47 2.25
CA GLN A 177 -4.50 -11.37 1.30
C GLN A 177 -4.86 -11.98 -0.07
N ASN A 178 -5.44 -13.19 -0.08
CA ASN A 178 -5.73 -13.90 -1.33
C ASN A 178 -6.90 -13.32 -2.12
N ASN A 179 -7.74 -12.51 -1.50
CA ASN A 179 -8.94 -11.92 -2.10
C ASN A 179 -9.02 -10.40 -1.86
N PHE A 180 -7.88 -9.72 -1.79
CA PHE A 180 -7.86 -8.31 -1.37
C PHE A 180 -8.72 -7.43 -2.28
N PHE A 181 -8.64 -7.60 -3.59
CA PHE A 181 -9.43 -6.83 -4.57
C PHE A 181 -10.73 -7.54 -5.01
N THR A 182 -11.01 -8.73 -4.52
CA THR A 182 -12.26 -9.44 -4.84
C THR A 182 -13.34 -9.11 -3.81
N PRO A 183 -14.57 -8.79 -4.24
CA PRO A 183 -15.69 -8.48 -3.36
C PRO A 183 -16.08 -9.65 -2.44
#